data_6b716dd95dadabf731fad3f224a5f236
#
_entry.id   6b716dd95dadabf731fad3f224a5f236
#
_cell.length_a   1.000
_cell.length_b   1.000
_cell.length_c   1.000
_cell.angle_alpha   90.00
_cell.angle_beta   90.00
_cell.angle_gamma   90.00
#
_symmetry.space_group_name_H-M   'P 1'
#
loop_
_entity.id
_entity.type
_entity.pdbx_description
1 polymer ?
#
loop_
_entity_poly.entity_id
_entity_poly.type
_entity_poly.pdbx_seq_one_letter_code
_entity_poly.pdbx_strand_id
1 'polypeptide(L)'
;GVAHIGIPTNDLDKTIAFYKKLGFVSALETVNKAAGERVAFLQLGDLMIETYENHRAAEKAGAIDHVALATTDIEAAFAAAKDAGMHLLHSSIQSLPFWENGVRFFMVEGPNKERIEFCQKL
;
A
#
# COMPACT_ATOMS: atom_id res chain seq x y z
N GLY A 1 19.12 -5.83 4.20
CA GLY A 1 17.85 -5.10 4.21
C GLY A 1 16.70 -5.97 3.73
N VAL A 2 15.51 -5.39 3.67
CA VAL A 2 14.31 -6.08 3.15
C VAL A 2 14.35 -6.08 1.63
N ALA A 3 14.22 -7.26 1.00
CA ALA A 3 14.17 -7.35 -0.46
C ALA A 3 12.82 -6.89 -1.01
N HIS A 4 11.74 -7.47 -0.50
CA HIS A 4 10.37 -7.09 -0.86
C HIS A 4 9.36 -7.61 0.16
N ILE A 5 8.13 -7.10 0.06
CA ILE A 5 6.96 -7.61 0.77
C ILE A 5 6.05 -8.24 -0.28
N GLY A 6 5.65 -9.50 -0.07
CA GLY A 6 4.77 -10.22 -0.99
C GLY A 6 3.29 -10.04 -0.63
N ILE A 7 2.49 -9.61 -1.60
CA ILE A 7 1.05 -9.42 -1.46
C ILE A 7 0.34 -10.17 -2.60
N PRO A 8 -0.37 -11.25 -2.30
CA PRO A 8 -1.16 -11.94 -3.32
C PRO A 8 -2.33 -11.07 -3.77
N THR A 9 -2.77 -11.26 -5.00
CA THR A 9 -3.92 -10.53 -5.54
C THR A 9 -4.85 -11.43 -6.33
N ASN A 10 -6.12 -11.02 -6.40
CA ASN A 10 -7.12 -11.63 -7.26
C ASN A 10 -7.25 -10.88 -8.61
N ASP A 11 -6.66 -9.69 -8.71
CA ASP A 11 -6.68 -8.87 -9.91
C ASP A 11 -5.42 -8.01 -9.97
N LEU A 12 -4.43 -8.46 -10.75
CA LEU A 12 -3.13 -7.79 -10.83
C LEU A 12 -3.23 -6.38 -11.42
N ASP A 13 -4.02 -6.20 -12.47
CA ASP A 13 -4.14 -4.90 -13.13
C ASP A 13 -4.73 -3.85 -12.19
N LYS A 14 -5.74 -4.25 -11.42
CA LYS A 14 -6.35 -3.38 -10.39
C LYS A 14 -5.37 -3.04 -9.27
N THR A 15 -4.58 -4.01 -8.85
CA THR A 15 -3.55 -3.82 -7.82
C THR A 15 -2.45 -2.88 -8.30
N ILE A 16 -1.95 -3.07 -9.51
CA ILE A 16 -0.95 -2.16 -10.11
C ILE A 16 -1.49 -0.74 -10.18
N ALA A 17 -2.73 -0.56 -10.65
CA ALA A 17 -3.36 0.75 -10.75
C ALA A 17 -3.49 1.43 -9.38
N PHE A 18 -3.86 0.68 -8.35
CA PHE A 18 -3.95 1.20 -6.97
C PHE A 18 -2.60 1.72 -6.48
N TYR A 19 -1.54 0.91 -6.57
CA TYR A 19 -0.22 1.31 -6.09
C TYR A 19 0.39 2.45 -6.90
N LYS A 20 0.11 2.52 -8.21
CA LYS A 20 0.52 3.68 -9.02
C LYS A 20 -0.10 4.98 -8.51
N LYS A 21 -1.34 4.97 -8.03
CA LYS A 21 -1.97 6.14 -7.40
C LYS A 21 -1.26 6.57 -6.11
N LEU A 22 -0.61 5.65 -5.42
CA LEU A 22 0.20 5.95 -4.23
C LEU A 22 1.60 6.48 -4.57
N GLY A 23 1.98 6.48 -5.84
CA GLY A 23 3.30 6.91 -6.30
C GLY A 23 4.28 5.78 -6.60
N PHE A 24 3.85 4.52 -6.52
CA PHE A 24 4.69 3.39 -6.91
C PHE A 24 4.91 3.38 -8.42
N VAL A 25 6.07 2.91 -8.83
CA VAL A 25 6.40 2.62 -10.23
C VAL A 25 6.55 1.12 -10.42
N SER A 26 6.20 0.63 -11.60
CA SER A 26 6.41 -0.78 -11.95
C SER A 26 7.89 -0.99 -12.29
N ALA A 27 8.60 -1.71 -11.42
CA ALA A 27 10.01 -2.05 -11.64
C ALA A 27 10.16 -3.28 -12.56
N LEU A 28 9.21 -4.22 -12.48
CA LEU A 28 9.19 -5.43 -13.31
C LEU A 28 7.76 -5.95 -13.38
N GLU A 29 7.33 -6.34 -14.58
CA GLU A 29 6.12 -7.11 -14.80
C GLU A 29 6.50 -8.36 -15.60
N THR A 30 6.10 -9.51 -15.10
CA THR A 30 6.50 -10.80 -15.66
C THR A 30 5.47 -11.89 -15.36
N VAL A 31 5.79 -13.10 -15.78
CA VAL A 31 4.98 -14.30 -15.52
C VAL A 31 5.84 -15.33 -14.83
N ASN A 32 5.39 -15.87 -13.73
CA ASN A 32 5.92 -17.09 -13.15
C ASN A 32 5.32 -18.27 -13.91
N LYS A 33 6.05 -18.78 -14.90
CA LYS A 33 5.54 -19.81 -15.82
C LYS A 33 5.23 -21.13 -15.12
N ALA A 34 6.01 -21.49 -14.10
CA ALA A 34 5.81 -22.72 -13.36
C ALA A 34 4.49 -22.71 -12.59
N ALA A 35 4.08 -21.57 -12.04
CA ALA A 35 2.83 -21.41 -11.31
C ALA A 35 1.67 -20.93 -12.20
N GLY A 36 1.95 -20.45 -13.43
CA GLY A 36 0.95 -19.84 -14.30
C GLY A 36 0.44 -18.50 -13.76
N GLU A 37 1.26 -17.78 -13.01
CA GLU A 37 0.88 -16.54 -12.33
C GLU A 37 1.55 -15.32 -12.96
N ARG A 38 0.76 -14.27 -13.15
CA ARG A 38 1.29 -12.94 -13.48
C ARG A 38 1.86 -12.30 -12.21
N VAL A 39 3.00 -11.62 -12.36
CA VAL A 39 3.73 -11.02 -11.23
C VAL A 39 4.13 -9.60 -11.58
N ALA A 40 4.03 -8.69 -10.62
CA ALA A 40 4.58 -7.34 -10.71
C ALA A 40 5.41 -7.01 -9.48
N PHE A 41 6.52 -6.31 -9.70
CA PHE A 41 7.32 -5.70 -8.64
C PHE A 41 7.10 -4.19 -8.70
N LEU A 42 6.55 -3.63 -7.64
CA LEU A 42 6.15 -2.23 -7.54
C LEU A 42 7.05 -1.54 -6.51
N GLN A 43 7.63 -0.41 -6.89
CA GLN A 43 8.65 0.27 -6.09
C GLN A 43 8.25 1.68 -5.72
N LEU A 44 8.44 2.03 -4.45
CA LEU A 44 8.35 3.39 -3.93
C LEU A 44 9.55 3.63 -3.01
N GLY A 45 10.51 4.48 -3.46
CA GLY A 45 11.75 4.67 -2.72
C GLY A 45 12.51 3.35 -2.56
N ASP A 46 12.79 2.96 -1.34
CA ASP A 46 13.44 1.71 -0.97
C ASP A 46 12.45 0.56 -0.65
N LEU A 47 11.14 0.82 -0.73
CA LEU A 47 10.12 -0.20 -0.55
C LEU A 47 9.83 -0.89 -1.88
N MET A 48 9.91 -2.22 -1.88
CA MET A 48 9.50 -3.07 -2.99
C MET A 48 8.36 -3.98 -2.56
N ILE A 49 7.28 -3.97 -3.32
CA ILE A 49 6.17 -4.91 -3.16
C ILE A 49 6.16 -5.85 -4.36
N GLU A 50 6.22 -7.16 -4.09
CA GLU A 50 5.92 -8.19 -5.09
C GLU A 50 4.43 -8.51 -5.00
N THR A 51 3.68 -8.33 -6.07
CA THR A 51 2.29 -8.76 -6.13
C THR A 51 2.12 -9.81 -7.22
N TYR A 52 1.41 -10.87 -6.90
CA TYR A 52 1.25 -12.04 -7.77
C TYR A 52 -0.21 -12.50 -7.79
N GLU A 53 -0.70 -12.75 -9.00
CA GLU A 53 -2.11 -13.07 -9.24
C GLU A 53 -2.34 -14.57 -9.08
N ASN A 54 -2.49 -14.99 -7.82
CA ASN A 54 -2.78 -16.38 -7.49
C ASN A 54 -4.26 -16.64 -7.16
N HIS A 55 -5.11 -15.60 -7.22
CA HIS A 55 -6.54 -15.64 -6.89
C HIS A 55 -6.83 -16.15 -5.46
N ARG A 56 -5.88 -15.92 -4.55
CA ARG A 56 -5.96 -16.36 -3.14
C ARG A 56 -5.66 -15.23 -2.17
N ALA A 57 -5.98 -14.00 -2.55
CA ALA A 57 -5.86 -12.87 -1.64
C ALA A 57 -6.73 -13.11 -0.40
N ALA A 58 -6.14 -12.93 0.78
CA ALA A 58 -6.84 -13.16 2.04
C ALA A 58 -8.01 -12.21 2.27
N GLU A 59 -7.97 -11.03 1.64
CA GLU A 59 -8.99 -9.97 1.73
C GLU A 59 -9.26 -9.54 3.17
N LYS A 60 -8.21 -9.55 4.00
CA LYS A 60 -8.22 -9.11 5.40
C LYS A 60 -6.80 -8.85 5.85
N ALA A 61 -6.62 -8.10 6.95
CA ALA A 61 -5.33 -7.99 7.61
C ALA A 61 -4.87 -9.37 8.12
N GLY A 62 -3.57 -9.63 8.01
CA GLY A 62 -2.94 -10.87 8.46
C GLY A 62 -1.95 -10.62 9.59
N ALA A 63 -0.88 -11.43 9.65
CA ALA A 63 0.20 -11.25 10.61
C ALA A 63 0.86 -9.86 10.51
N ILE A 64 0.97 -9.33 9.28
CA ILE A 64 1.29 -7.93 9.03
C ILE A 64 -0.04 -7.21 8.84
N ASP A 65 -0.36 -6.25 9.75
CA ASP A 65 -1.62 -5.54 9.72
C ASP A 65 -1.64 -4.46 8.63
N HIS A 66 -0.57 -3.69 8.50
CA HIS A 66 -0.48 -2.61 7.52
C HIS A 66 0.97 -2.30 7.14
N VAL A 67 1.12 -1.58 6.04
CA VAL A 67 2.37 -0.95 5.62
C VAL A 67 2.18 0.55 5.75
N ALA A 68 3.12 1.24 6.42
CA ALA A 68 3.07 2.68 6.58
C ALA A 68 4.02 3.38 5.61
N LEU A 69 3.49 4.37 4.88
CA LEU A 69 4.24 5.23 3.98
C LEU A 69 4.45 6.57 4.70
N ALA A 70 5.71 6.99 4.80
CA ALA A 70 6.04 8.27 5.41
C ALA A 70 5.69 9.42 4.47
N THR A 71 5.16 10.49 5.04
CA THR A 71 4.92 11.74 4.33
C THR A 71 5.38 12.92 5.18
N THR A 72 5.74 14.02 4.54
CA THR A 72 6.05 15.30 5.21
C THR A 72 4.85 16.23 5.29
N ASP A 73 3.71 15.87 4.66
CA ASP A 73 2.50 16.68 4.64
C ASP A 73 1.28 15.75 4.63
N ILE A 74 0.84 15.39 5.84
CA ILE A 74 -0.28 14.45 6.01
C ILE A 74 -1.60 15.03 5.50
N GLU A 75 -1.79 16.32 5.57
CA GLU A 75 -3.02 16.96 5.10
C GLU A 75 -3.12 16.94 3.58
N ALA A 76 -2.01 17.22 2.89
CA ALA A 76 -1.95 17.08 1.44
C ALA A 76 -2.15 15.60 1.01
N ALA A 77 -1.55 14.65 1.72
CA ALA A 77 -1.73 13.23 1.45
C ALA A 77 -3.19 12.80 1.63
N PHE A 78 -3.85 13.26 2.69
CA PHE A 78 -5.26 12.97 2.94
C PHE A 78 -6.16 13.53 1.84
N ALA A 79 -5.95 14.78 1.45
CA ALA A 79 -6.69 15.40 0.37
C ALA A 79 -6.49 14.66 -0.96
N ALA A 80 -5.25 14.29 -1.28
CA ALA A 80 -4.93 13.55 -2.51
C ALA A 80 -5.58 12.16 -2.54
N ALA A 81 -5.58 11.44 -1.43
CA ALA A 81 -6.23 10.13 -1.32
C ALA A 81 -7.75 10.25 -1.52
N LYS A 82 -8.35 11.27 -0.94
CA LYS A 82 -9.78 11.58 -1.08
C LYS A 82 -10.13 11.92 -2.52
N ASP A 83 -9.36 12.80 -3.16
CA ASP A 83 -9.56 13.22 -4.55
C ASP A 83 -9.36 12.07 -5.53
N ALA A 84 -8.46 11.13 -5.22
CA ALA A 84 -8.24 9.93 -6.03
C ALA A 84 -9.33 8.86 -5.86
N GLY A 85 -10.30 9.09 -4.98
CA GLY A 85 -11.39 8.14 -4.72
C GLY A 85 -10.94 6.88 -3.98
N MET A 86 -9.87 6.96 -3.19
CA MET A 86 -9.42 5.83 -2.39
C MET A 86 -10.39 5.53 -1.25
N HIS A 87 -10.48 4.26 -0.87
CA HIS A 87 -11.29 3.84 0.26
C HIS A 87 -10.58 4.20 1.57
N LEU A 88 -10.99 5.34 2.16
CA LEU A 88 -10.46 5.80 3.44
C LEU A 88 -11.05 4.99 4.58
N LEU A 89 -10.18 4.45 5.44
CA LEU A 89 -10.59 3.71 6.64
C LEU A 89 -10.85 4.64 7.84
N HIS A 90 -10.40 5.89 7.73
CA HIS A 90 -10.65 6.96 8.72
C HIS A 90 -11.34 8.12 8.05
N SER A 91 -12.34 8.71 8.70
CA SER A 91 -13.06 9.88 8.20
C SER A 91 -12.23 11.18 8.32
N SER A 92 -11.19 11.16 9.15
CA SER A 92 -10.30 12.28 9.42
C SER A 92 -8.90 11.79 9.76
N ILE A 93 -7.94 12.71 9.73
CA ILE A 93 -6.57 12.44 10.16
C ILE A 93 -6.56 12.16 11.65
N GLN A 94 -5.92 11.06 12.04
CA GLN A 94 -5.77 10.61 13.42
C GLN A 94 -4.46 11.11 14.02
N SER A 95 -4.35 11.13 15.35
CA SER A 95 -3.15 11.51 16.08
C SER A 95 -2.87 10.56 17.21
N LEU A 96 -1.59 10.26 17.44
CA LEU A 96 -1.12 9.47 18.58
C LEU A 96 0.12 10.12 19.19
N PRO A 97 0.34 9.99 20.50
CA PRO A 97 1.46 10.65 21.19
C PRO A 97 2.77 9.85 21.08
N PHE A 98 3.03 9.27 19.91
CA PHE A 98 4.24 8.48 19.69
C PHE A 98 5.38 9.39 19.28
N TRP A 99 6.61 8.96 19.57
CA TRP A 99 7.83 9.72 19.33
C TRP A 99 7.88 11.02 20.15
N GLU A 100 8.83 11.87 19.87
CA GLU A 100 9.06 13.09 20.64
C GLU A 100 7.88 14.07 20.58
N ASN A 101 7.34 14.27 19.38
CA ASN A 101 6.32 15.30 19.12
C ASN A 101 4.97 14.74 18.63
N GLY A 102 4.80 13.41 18.65
CA GLY A 102 3.60 12.77 18.18
C GLY A 102 3.65 12.36 16.71
N VAL A 103 2.61 11.73 16.25
CA VAL A 103 2.43 11.26 14.88
C VAL A 103 0.99 11.52 14.44
N ARG A 104 0.82 11.87 13.16
CA ARG A 104 -0.49 11.98 12.52
C ARG A 104 -0.56 10.99 11.37
N PHE A 105 -1.71 10.36 11.20
CA PHE A 105 -1.85 9.29 10.21
C PHE A 105 -3.30 9.12 9.76
N PHE A 106 -3.46 8.41 8.65
CA PHE A 106 -4.72 7.82 8.20
C PHE A 106 -4.43 6.57 7.39
N MET A 107 -5.45 5.74 7.17
CA MET A 107 -5.32 4.51 6.40
C MET A 107 -6.27 4.48 5.22
N VAL A 108 -5.83 3.85 4.14
CA VAL A 108 -6.65 3.49 2.99
C VAL A 108 -6.65 1.96 2.84
N GLU A 109 -7.71 1.44 2.22
CA GLU A 109 -7.83 0.02 1.90
C GLU A 109 -7.54 -0.19 0.42
N GLY A 110 -6.65 -1.13 0.11
CA GLY A 110 -6.34 -1.52 -1.24
C GLY A 110 -7.33 -2.55 -1.81
N PRO A 111 -7.13 -2.96 -3.08
CA PRO A 111 -8.06 -3.86 -3.78
C PRO A 111 -8.11 -5.29 -3.21
N ASN A 112 -7.12 -5.69 -2.45
CA ASN A 112 -7.08 -6.99 -1.75
C ASN A 112 -7.39 -6.82 -0.26
N LYS A 113 -7.98 -5.69 0.13
CA LYS A 113 -8.24 -5.27 1.51
C LYS A 113 -6.98 -5.13 2.36
N GLU A 114 -5.82 -5.01 1.71
CA GLU A 114 -4.60 -4.61 2.39
C GLU A 114 -4.73 -3.17 2.90
N ARG A 115 -4.13 -2.91 4.06
CA ARG A 115 -4.14 -1.60 4.69
C ARG A 115 -2.84 -0.88 4.41
N ILE A 116 -2.96 0.33 3.87
CA ILE A 116 -1.84 1.23 3.66
C ILE A 116 -2.05 2.45 4.53
N GLU A 117 -1.12 2.69 5.44
CA GLU A 117 -1.11 3.87 6.29
C GLU A 117 -0.29 4.97 5.63
N PHE A 118 -0.75 6.20 5.74
CA PHE A 118 0.07 7.39 5.54
C PHE A 118 0.39 7.97 6.91
N CYS A 119 1.64 8.27 7.16
CA CYS A 119 2.12 8.63 8.48
C CYS A 119 3.08 9.81 8.42
N GLN A 120 2.82 10.82 9.23
CA GLN A 120 3.73 11.95 9.43
C GLN A 120 4.18 11.99 10.89
N LYS A 121 5.45 11.77 11.10
CA LYS A 121 6.11 11.95 12.40
C LYS A 121 6.38 13.46 12.59
N LEU A 122 5.87 14.02 13.65
CA LEU A 122 5.97 15.46 13.96
C LEU A 122 7.28 15.87 14.63
#